data_643fa58a38f3c5fbea9bb5968a9cfe65
#
_entry.id   643fa58a38f3c5fbea9bb5968a9cfe65
#
_cell.length_a   1.000
_cell.length_b   1.000
_cell.length_c   1.000
_cell.angle_alpha   90.00
_cell.angle_beta   90.00
_cell.angle_gamma   90.00
#
_symmetry.space_group_name_H-M   'P 1'
#
loop_
_entity.id
_entity.type
_entity.pdbx_description
1 polymer ?
#
loop_
_entity_poly.entity_id
_entity_poly.type
_entity_poly.pdbx_seq_one_letter_code
_entity_poly.pdbx_strand_id
1 'polypeptide(L)'
;WQEVESAEGEMEKIRELWDEFRSGKPDGAIRQFLKYLVVGGGATLVEWALFWLLDAKLGLHHQWATVIAYAVSTFANWGFGRLLVFKKSERGAAAEIAGVYLAAAVGLLLNMGIMFVLVDALGWNEMLSKVIATGLVFVWNFLIRRLAIYRKAR
;
A
#
# COMPACT_ATOMS: atom_id res chain seq x y z
N TRP A 1 37.78 14.90 5.50
CA TRP A 1 36.93 15.89 6.17
C TRP A 1 35.78 16.36 5.26
N GLN A 2 36.03 16.70 4.01
CA GLN A 2 34.99 17.12 3.05
C GLN A 2 33.99 16.02 2.73
N GLU A 3 34.40 14.75 2.68
CA GLU A 3 33.49 13.61 2.45
C GLU A 3 32.58 13.34 3.66
N VAL A 4 33.09 13.57 4.87
CA VAL A 4 32.31 13.40 6.11
C VAL A 4 31.26 14.53 6.22
N GLU A 5 31.64 15.76 5.91
CA GLU A 5 30.75 16.92 5.95
C GLU A 5 29.65 16.82 4.85
N SER A 6 29.98 16.25 3.68
CA SER A 6 29.02 15.93 2.63
C SER A 6 28.03 14.84 3.05
N ALA A 7 28.50 13.78 3.70
CA ALA A 7 27.66 12.69 4.18
C ALA A 7 26.72 13.13 5.31
N GLU A 8 27.22 13.97 6.23
CA GLU A 8 26.39 14.57 7.30
C GLU A 8 25.30 15.48 6.72
N GLY A 9 25.62 16.28 5.70
CA GLY A 9 24.65 17.14 5.01
C GLY A 9 23.59 16.37 4.25
N GLU A 10 23.95 15.21 3.65
CA GLU A 10 22.97 14.33 3.01
C GLU A 10 22.07 13.61 4.03
N MET A 11 22.64 13.18 5.14
CA MET A 11 21.89 12.58 6.24
C MET A 11 20.89 13.55 6.88
N GLU A 12 21.28 14.82 7.01
CA GLU A 12 20.40 15.87 7.53
C GLU A 12 19.25 16.15 6.57
N LYS A 13 19.51 16.22 5.27
CA LYS A 13 18.46 16.34 4.24
C LYS A 13 17.50 15.15 4.23
N ILE A 14 18.00 13.94 4.39
CA ILE A 14 17.17 12.73 4.48
C ILE A 14 16.31 12.79 5.75
N ARG A 15 16.87 13.26 6.87
CA ARG A 15 16.14 13.42 8.13
C ARG A 15 15.06 14.50 8.01
N GLU A 16 15.36 15.63 7.40
CA GLU A 16 14.39 16.71 7.13
C GLU A 16 13.26 16.22 6.21
N LEU A 17 13.57 15.52 5.12
CA LEU A 17 12.58 14.92 4.23
C LEU A 17 11.73 13.88 4.96
N TRP A 18 12.33 13.10 5.86
CA TRP A 18 11.62 12.13 6.66
C TRP A 18 10.69 12.78 7.68
N ASP A 19 11.16 13.83 8.35
CA ASP A 19 10.37 14.61 9.30
C ASP A 19 9.26 15.39 8.58
N GLU A 20 9.52 15.92 7.41
CA GLU A 20 8.52 16.54 6.54
C GLU A 20 7.49 15.53 6.03
N PHE A 21 7.93 14.33 5.68
CA PHE A 21 7.06 13.22 5.30
C PHE A 21 6.16 12.78 6.47
N ARG A 22 6.68 12.79 7.68
CA ARG A 22 6.01 12.38 8.91
C ARG A 22 5.16 13.50 9.53
N SER A 23 5.60 14.75 9.42
CA SER A 23 4.91 15.90 10.01
C SER A 23 3.64 16.23 9.20
N GLY A 24 2.50 15.91 9.78
CA GLY A 24 1.20 16.02 9.14
C GLY A 24 0.69 17.45 8.90
N LYS A 25 1.34 18.23 8.07
CA LYS A 25 0.66 19.35 7.41
C LYS A 25 -0.47 18.79 6.54
N PRO A 26 -1.59 19.52 6.34
CA PRO A 26 -2.68 19.06 5.49
C PRO A 26 -2.12 18.85 4.07
N ASP A 27 -1.75 17.62 3.80
CA ASP A 27 -1.17 17.22 2.54
C ASP A 27 -2.23 17.30 1.45
N GLY A 28 -1.89 17.90 0.33
CA GLY A 28 -2.68 17.76 -0.88
C GLY A 28 -2.87 16.28 -1.24
N ALA A 29 -3.94 15.96 -1.97
CA ALA A 29 -4.27 14.57 -2.33
C ALA A 29 -3.11 13.85 -3.02
N ILE A 30 -2.34 14.55 -3.85
CA ILE A 30 -1.20 13.98 -4.59
C ILE A 30 -0.09 13.55 -3.63
N ARG A 31 0.26 14.40 -2.66
CA ARG A 31 1.32 14.09 -1.69
C ARG A 31 0.94 12.91 -0.81
N GLN A 32 -0.30 12.87 -0.35
CA GLN A 32 -0.85 11.76 0.41
C GLN A 32 -0.86 10.46 -0.41
N PHE A 33 -1.18 10.53 -1.70
CA PHE A 33 -1.13 9.40 -2.61
C PHE A 33 0.30 8.87 -2.80
N LEU A 34 1.29 9.75 -2.95
CA LEU A 34 2.70 9.35 -3.05
C LEU A 34 3.18 8.66 -1.77
N LYS A 35 2.82 9.17 -0.60
CA LYS A 35 3.07 8.49 0.69
C LYS A 35 2.42 7.11 0.73
N TYR A 36 1.20 7.01 0.26
CA TYR A 36 0.49 5.74 0.18
C TYR A 36 1.18 4.73 -0.76
N LEU A 37 1.72 5.17 -1.89
CA LEU A 37 2.51 4.32 -2.78
C LEU A 37 3.76 3.75 -2.10
N VAL A 38 4.46 4.56 -1.32
CA VAL A 38 5.64 4.11 -0.55
C VAL A 38 5.25 3.06 0.49
N VAL A 39 4.17 3.29 1.21
CA VAL A 39 3.62 2.33 2.20
C VAL A 39 3.17 1.05 1.52
N GLY A 40 2.48 1.15 0.39
CA GLY A 40 2.05 0.00 -0.41
C GLY A 40 3.23 -0.81 -0.94
N GLY A 41 4.29 -0.15 -1.40
CA GLY A 41 5.53 -0.81 -1.80
C GLY A 41 6.19 -1.56 -0.65
N GLY A 42 6.25 -0.97 0.54
CA GLY A 42 6.74 -1.62 1.75
C GLY A 42 5.92 -2.84 2.15
N ALA A 43 4.59 -2.75 2.09
CA ALA A 43 3.70 -3.88 2.34
C ALA A 43 3.88 -5.02 1.33
N THR A 44 4.11 -4.69 0.07
CA THR A 44 4.41 -5.68 -0.98
C THR A 44 5.73 -6.42 -0.70
N LEU A 45 6.75 -5.73 -0.22
CA LEU A 45 8.00 -6.38 0.19
C LEU A 45 7.77 -7.34 1.37
N VAL A 46 6.95 -6.95 2.35
CA VAL A 46 6.53 -7.82 3.46
C VAL A 46 5.80 -9.05 2.93
N GLU A 47 4.88 -8.89 2.00
CA GLU A 47 4.15 -9.99 1.36
C GLU A 47 5.09 -10.98 0.68
N TRP A 48 6.02 -10.49 -0.13
CA TRP A 48 6.98 -11.35 -0.84
C TRP A 48 7.93 -12.07 0.11
N ALA A 49 8.42 -11.40 1.15
CA ALA A 49 9.28 -12.01 2.16
C ALA A 49 8.55 -13.11 2.93
N LEU A 50 7.30 -12.87 3.32
CA LEU A 50 6.46 -13.87 4.00
C LEU A 50 6.09 -15.02 3.07
N PHE A 51 5.71 -14.74 1.83
CA PHE A 51 5.44 -15.78 0.85
C PHE A 51 6.63 -16.71 0.68
N TRP A 52 7.82 -16.14 0.46
CA TRP A 52 9.05 -16.92 0.34
C TRP A 52 9.34 -17.75 1.59
N LEU A 53 9.19 -17.17 2.78
CA LEU A 53 9.40 -17.86 4.04
C LEU A 53 8.44 -19.06 4.21
N LEU A 54 7.17 -18.84 3.94
CA LEU A 54 6.12 -19.86 4.11
C LEU A 54 6.24 -20.97 3.07
N ASP A 55 6.46 -20.62 1.83
CA ASP A 55 6.55 -21.58 0.72
C ASP A 55 7.91 -22.30 0.71
N ALA A 56 9.02 -21.56 0.62
CA ALA A 56 10.35 -22.12 0.42
C ALA A 56 10.98 -22.71 1.69
N LYS A 57 10.71 -22.13 2.88
CA LYS A 57 11.34 -22.55 4.14
C LYS A 57 10.46 -23.48 4.97
N LEU A 58 9.17 -23.20 5.05
CA LEU A 58 8.25 -24.00 5.84
C LEU A 58 7.50 -25.07 5.01
N GLY A 59 7.68 -25.06 3.68
CA GLY A 59 7.07 -26.05 2.79
C GLY A 59 5.54 -25.99 2.73
N LEU A 60 4.97 -24.84 3.07
CA LEU A 60 3.53 -24.64 2.98
C LEU A 60 3.10 -24.56 1.50
N HIS A 61 1.97 -25.15 1.16
CA HIS A 61 1.46 -25.08 -0.20
C HIS A 61 1.32 -23.63 -0.66
N HIS A 62 1.79 -23.32 -1.89
CA HIS A 62 1.91 -21.95 -2.40
C HIS A 62 0.61 -21.13 -2.32
N GLN A 63 -0.57 -21.76 -2.47
CA GLN A 63 -1.86 -21.08 -2.34
C GLN A 63 -2.11 -20.58 -0.92
N TRP A 64 -1.84 -21.41 0.09
CA TRP A 64 -1.96 -21.02 1.49
C TRP A 64 -0.91 -19.99 1.89
N ALA A 65 0.33 -20.17 1.40
CA ALA A 65 1.39 -19.19 1.59
C ALA A 65 0.98 -17.81 1.02
N THR A 66 0.36 -17.79 -0.16
CA THR A 66 -0.15 -16.55 -0.79
C THR A 66 -1.24 -15.90 0.04
N VAL A 67 -2.23 -16.66 0.49
CA VAL A 67 -3.35 -16.12 1.30
C VAL A 67 -2.84 -15.53 2.62
N ILE A 68 -1.98 -16.26 3.32
CA ILE A 68 -1.43 -15.80 4.60
C ILE A 68 -0.54 -14.57 4.40
N ALA A 69 0.36 -14.60 3.42
CA ALA A 69 1.24 -13.47 3.12
C ALA A 69 0.44 -12.22 2.73
N TYR A 70 -0.60 -12.37 1.91
CA TYR A 70 -1.49 -11.28 1.54
C TYR A 70 -2.27 -10.72 2.73
N ALA A 71 -2.82 -11.58 3.60
CA ALA A 71 -3.55 -11.14 4.78
C ALA A 71 -2.65 -10.36 5.74
N VAL A 72 -1.43 -10.84 6.00
CA VAL A 72 -0.46 -10.16 6.86
C VAL A 72 0.03 -8.86 6.24
N SER A 73 0.31 -8.84 4.93
CA SER A 73 0.72 -7.62 4.23
C SER A 73 -0.38 -6.55 4.22
N THR A 74 -1.63 -6.96 4.11
CA THR A 74 -2.79 -6.05 4.20
C THR A 74 -2.88 -5.43 5.60
N PHE A 75 -2.65 -6.21 6.64
CA PHE A 75 -2.58 -5.70 8.01
C PHE A 75 -1.41 -4.73 8.20
N ALA A 76 -0.23 -5.07 7.71
CA ALA A 76 0.94 -4.19 7.73
C ALA A 76 0.69 -2.89 6.96
N ASN A 77 0.06 -2.98 5.79
CA ASN A 77 -0.33 -1.82 4.98
C ASN A 77 -1.33 -0.91 5.74
N TRP A 78 -2.30 -1.50 6.45
CA TRP A 78 -3.19 -0.73 7.31
C TRP A 78 -2.40 -0.01 8.41
N GLY A 79 -1.54 -0.71 9.14
CA GLY A 79 -0.74 -0.15 10.23
C GLY A 79 0.17 0.98 9.78
N PHE A 80 0.92 0.78 8.73
CA PHE A 80 1.79 1.82 8.14
C PHE A 80 0.99 2.99 7.58
N GLY A 81 -0.14 2.71 6.91
CA GLY A 81 -1.04 3.74 6.39
C GLY A 81 -1.58 4.63 7.51
N ARG A 82 -1.99 4.02 8.63
CA ARG A 82 -2.50 4.73 9.80
C ARG A 82 -1.43 5.59 10.48
N LEU A 83 -0.19 5.11 10.51
CA LEU A 83 0.91 5.83 11.16
C LEU A 83 1.50 6.94 10.29
N LEU A 84 1.60 6.72 8.98
CA LEU A 84 2.39 7.56 8.10
C LEU A 84 1.57 8.38 7.10
N VAL A 85 0.41 7.90 6.68
CA VAL A 85 -0.37 8.50 5.57
C VAL A 85 -1.65 9.13 6.04
N PHE A 86 -2.44 8.41 6.83
CA PHE A 86 -3.78 8.81 7.25
C PHE A 86 -3.81 9.18 8.72
N LYS A 87 -4.57 10.22 9.06
CA LYS A 87 -4.85 10.53 10.46
C LYS A 87 -5.83 9.50 11.01
N LYS A 88 -5.76 9.23 12.33
CA LYS A 88 -6.67 8.29 13.00
C LYS A 88 -8.12 8.63 12.69
N SER A 89 -8.89 7.61 12.34
CA SER A 89 -10.32 7.71 12.20
C SER A 89 -10.99 7.78 13.58
N GLU A 90 -12.11 8.51 13.67
CA GLU A 90 -12.94 8.53 14.87
C GLU A 90 -13.70 7.20 15.09
N ARG A 91 -13.74 6.35 14.07
CA ARG A 91 -14.47 5.06 14.11
C ARG A 91 -13.76 3.95 14.90
N GLY A 92 -12.51 4.15 15.28
CA GLY A 92 -11.70 3.15 15.98
C GLY A 92 -11.01 2.14 15.06
N ALA A 93 -10.00 1.43 15.61
CA ALA A 93 -9.12 0.54 14.85
C ALA A 93 -9.85 -0.63 14.20
N ALA A 94 -10.82 -1.23 14.88
CA ALA A 94 -11.56 -2.38 14.36
C ALA A 94 -12.36 -2.02 13.09
N ALA A 95 -13.03 -0.87 13.08
CA ALA A 95 -13.76 -0.40 11.91
C ALA A 95 -12.83 -0.02 10.74
N GLU A 96 -11.67 0.56 11.05
CA GLU A 96 -10.64 0.85 10.04
C GLU A 96 -10.12 -0.43 9.38
N ILE A 97 -9.77 -1.45 10.17
CA ILE A 97 -9.29 -2.74 9.68
C ILE A 97 -10.34 -3.40 8.81
N ALA A 98 -11.58 -3.48 9.27
CA ALA A 98 -12.68 -4.06 8.50
C ALA A 98 -12.89 -3.33 7.17
N GLY A 99 -12.85 -2.01 7.17
CA GLY A 99 -12.95 -1.18 5.97
C GLY A 99 -11.79 -1.40 5.00
N VAL A 100 -10.56 -1.53 5.49
CA VAL A 100 -9.36 -1.79 4.67
C VAL A 100 -9.44 -3.17 4.01
N TYR A 101 -9.84 -4.21 4.74
CA TYR A 101 -10.00 -5.54 4.15
C TYR A 101 -11.14 -5.61 3.15
N LEU A 102 -12.25 -4.94 3.41
CA LEU A 102 -13.36 -4.83 2.47
C LEU A 102 -12.93 -4.11 1.18
N ALA A 103 -12.23 -2.97 1.31
CA ALA A 103 -11.69 -2.23 0.17
C ALA A 103 -10.68 -3.07 -0.63
N ALA A 104 -9.83 -3.85 0.04
CA ALA A 104 -8.88 -4.76 -0.59
C ALA A 104 -9.59 -5.88 -1.35
N ALA A 105 -10.65 -6.45 -0.80
CA ALA A 105 -11.46 -7.47 -1.49
C ALA A 105 -12.12 -6.91 -2.75
N VAL A 106 -12.71 -5.72 -2.67
CA VAL A 106 -13.29 -5.03 -3.84
C VAL A 106 -12.19 -4.69 -4.86
N GLY A 107 -11.03 -4.23 -4.39
CA GLY A 107 -9.87 -3.95 -5.22
C GLY A 107 -9.39 -5.19 -5.98
N LEU A 108 -9.40 -6.36 -5.34
CA LEU A 108 -9.07 -7.63 -5.99
C LEU A 108 -10.08 -7.98 -7.09
N LEU A 109 -11.37 -7.82 -6.83
CA LEU A 109 -12.41 -8.03 -7.84
C LEU A 109 -12.28 -7.05 -9.01
N LEU A 110 -11.97 -5.78 -8.74
CA LEU A 110 -11.69 -4.79 -9.79
C LEU A 110 -10.46 -5.18 -10.62
N ASN A 111 -9.38 -5.64 -9.98
CA ASN A 111 -8.20 -6.12 -10.68
C ASN A 111 -8.53 -7.27 -11.63
N MET A 112 -9.27 -8.26 -11.15
CA MET A 112 -9.72 -9.39 -11.98
C MET A 112 -10.59 -8.93 -13.15
N GLY A 113 -11.54 -8.04 -12.92
CA GLY A 113 -12.42 -7.48 -13.96
C GLY A 113 -11.66 -6.67 -15.01
N ILE A 114 -10.70 -5.83 -14.59
CA ILE A 114 -9.85 -5.05 -15.49
C ILE A 114 -8.95 -5.98 -16.32
N MET A 115 -8.34 -6.97 -15.71
CA MET A 115 -7.53 -7.97 -16.42
C MET A 115 -8.37 -8.74 -17.46
N PHE A 116 -9.56 -9.17 -17.09
CA PHE A 116 -10.49 -9.82 -18.02
C PHE A 116 -10.79 -8.93 -19.22
N VAL A 117 -11.15 -7.67 -19.01
CA VAL A 117 -11.47 -6.74 -20.10
C VAL A 117 -10.25 -6.47 -20.98
N LEU A 118 -9.10 -6.18 -20.40
CA LEU A 118 -7.91 -5.81 -21.18
C LEU A 118 -7.28 -6.99 -21.90
N VAL A 119 -7.17 -8.14 -21.27
CA VAL A 119 -6.52 -9.33 -21.84
C VAL A 119 -7.49 -10.15 -22.67
N ASP A 120 -8.61 -10.57 -22.09
CA ASP A 120 -9.51 -11.52 -22.73
C ASP A 120 -10.43 -10.85 -23.77
N ALA A 121 -10.93 -9.64 -23.50
CA ALA A 121 -11.83 -8.95 -24.42
C ALA A 121 -11.11 -8.10 -25.45
N LEU A 122 -10.04 -7.36 -25.07
CA LEU A 122 -9.31 -6.45 -25.96
C LEU A 122 -8.01 -7.05 -26.52
N GLY A 123 -7.56 -8.20 -26.02
CA GLY A 123 -6.34 -8.88 -26.48
C GLY A 123 -5.05 -8.14 -26.20
N TRP A 124 -5.00 -7.32 -25.14
CA TRP A 124 -3.81 -6.58 -24.76
C TRP A 124 -2.76 -7.50 -24.09
N ASN A 125 -1.52 -7.02 -24.09
CA ASN A 125 -0.42 -7.72 -23.41
C ASN A 125 -0.73 -7.88 -21.91
N GLU A 126 -0.52 -9.07 -21.36
CA GLU A 126 -0.78 -9.39 -19.95
C GLU A 126 -0.01 -8.50 -18.97
N MET A 127 1.27 -8.24 -19.24
CA MET A 127 2.12 -7.43 -18.37
C MET A 127 1.65 -5.97 -18.34
N LEU A 128 1.35 -5.38 -19.50
CA LEU A 128 0.82 -4.02 -19.61
C LEU A 128 -0.53 -3.91 -18.91
N SER A 129 -1.41 -4.87 -19.14
CA SER A 129 -2.73 -4.95 -18.49
C SER A 129 -2.60 -5.06 -16.97
N LYS A 130 -1.64 -5.85 -16.47
CA LYS A 130 -1.36 -5.99 -15.04
C LYS A 130 -0.88 -4.69 -14.40
N VAL A 131 0.00 -3.96 -15.07
CA VAL A 131 0.49 -2.65 -14.59
C VAL A 131 -0.66 -1.66 -14.49
N ILE A 132 -1.50 -1.58 -15.51
CA ILE A 132 -2.67 -0.69 -15.54
C ILE A 132 -3.68 -1.09 -14.45
N ALA A 133 -4.01 -2.37 -14.35
CA ALA A 133 -4.93 -2.88 -13.32
C ALA A 133 -4.43 -2.58 -11.91
N THR A 134 -3.15 -2.83 -11.65
CA THR A 134 -2.51 -2.54 -10.36
C THR A 134 -2.55 -1.05 -10.04
N GLY A 135 -2.22 -0.18 -10.98
CA GLY A 135 -2.30 1.27 -10.81
C GLY A 135 -3.72 1.76 -10.47
N LEU A 136 -4.73 1.26 -11.18
CA LEU A 136 -6.13 1.61 -10.92
C LEU A 136 -6.60 1.11 -9.54
N VAL A 137 -6.19 -0.09 -9.13
CA VAL A 137 -6.51 -0.63 -7.80
C VAL A 137 -5.81 0.16 -6.70
N PHE A 138 -4.57 0.63 -6.91
CA PHE A 138 -3.91 1.53 -5.97
C PHE A 138 -4.68 2.84 -5.79
N VAL A 139 -5.13 3.45 -6.87
CA VAL A 139 -5.99 4.65 -6.81
C VAL A 139 -7.30 4.37 -6.09
N TRP A 140 -7.95 3.26 -6.38
CA TRP A 140 -9.16 2.81 -5.71
C TRP A 140 -8.96 2.69 -4.19
N ASN A 141 -7.96 1.93 -3.76
CA ASN A 141 -7.66 1.71 -2.36
C ASN A 141 -7.34 3.03 -1.62
N PHE A 142 -6.59 3.91 -2.28
CA PHE A 142 -6.29 5.24 -1.72
C PHE A 142 -7.55 6.08 -1.55
N LEU A 143 -8.39 6.17 -2.56
CA LEU A 143 -9.61 6.96 -2.52
C LEU A 143 -10.59 6.46 -1.47
N ILE A 144 -10.79 5.15 -1.37
CA ILE A 144 -11.68 4.57 -0.34
C ILE A 144 -11.13 4.83 1.06
N ARG A 145 -9.83 4.68 1.26
CA ARG A 145 -9.23 5.01 2.56
C ARG A 145 -9.40 6.48 2.91
N ARG A 146 -9.09 7.37 1.98
CA ARG A 146 -9.18 8.81 2.22
C ARG A 146 -10.60 9.30 2.42
N LEU A 147 -11.55 8.85 1.61
CA LEU A 147 -12.90 9.40 1.55
C LEU A 147 -13.90 8.69 2.46
N ALA A 148 -13.74 7.38 2.68
CA ALA A 148 -14.70 6.59 3.43
C ALA A 148 -14.17 6.14 4.80
N ILE A 149 -12.93 5.64 4.87
CA ILE A 149 -12.39 5.02 6.09
C ILE A 149 -11.85 6.08 7.05
N TYR A 150 -11.03 7.00 6.56
CA TYR A 150 -10.35 8.03 7.36
C TYR A 150 -11.00 9.42 7.27
N ARG A 151 -12.25 9.48 6.83
CA ARG A 151 -13.00 10.73 6.78
C ARG A 151 -13.21 11.25 8.21
N LYS A 152 -12.84 12.53 8.43
CA LYS A 152 -13.24 13.21 9.66
C LYS A 152 -14.77 13.36 9.66
N ALA A 153 -15.40 13.04 10.78
CA ALA A 153 -16.79 13.45 11.01
C ALA A 153 -16.86 14.99 10.93
N ARG A 154 -17.83 15.50 10.18
CA ARG A 154 -18.13 16.93 10.13
C ARG A 154 -18.89 17.33 11.38
#